data_3d8091761d7a94dfc8cff5195b9bfbd7
#
_entry.id   3d8091761d7a94dfc8cff5195b9bfbd7
#
_cell.length_a   1.000
_cell.length_b   1.000
_cell.length_c   1.000
_cell.angle_alpha   90.00
_cell.angle_beta   90.00
_cell.angle_gamma   90.00
#
_symmetry.space_group_name_H-M   'P 1'
#
loop_
_entity.id
_entity.type
_entity.pdbx_description
1 polymer ?
#
loop_
_entity_poly.entity_id
_entity_poly.type
_entity_poly.pdbx_seq_one_letter_code
_entity_poly.pdbx_strand_id
1 'polypeptide(L)'
;MNYKIGLKLWSLNENYIAPAIDLFEREVYDYIELYAVPNSLEMLPKWKTLAKEHKIKFAIHAPHFSSGLDFSNPNKLKHNLMLCDEVKRYSNELEALYTVFHPGIGGSLNESIRQMKMVQNLKFAMENKPYIVPMNSSEAFCIGADFNSIARILDEVGCEFCLDAGHALCSANYQGLNPYEYIAKLNKLNPKIYHISDNDENAKLDAHMHFGDGSIDLARVLRLLRGGEFLAIETIKDSKDNLDDFIIDSNYLKSIS
;
A
#
# COMPACT_ATOMS: atom_id res chain seq x y z
N MET A 1 3.45 -6.78 19.55
CA MET A 1 3.72 -5.98 18.31
C MET A 1 3.45 -4.52 18.63
N ASN A 2 4.29 -3.57 18.16
CA ASN A 2 4.10 -2.14 18.43
C ASN A 2 3.54 -1.37 17.20
N TYR A 3 2.97 -2.09 16.23
CA TYR A 3 2.37 -1.46 15.04
C TYR A 3 0.87 -1.24 15.25
N LYS A 4 0.37 -0.15 14.70
CA LYS A 4 -1.07 0.02 14.44
C LYS A 4 -1.43 -0.79 13.21
N ILE A 5 -2.39 -1.68 13.36
CA ILE A 5 -2.83 -2.60 12.30
C ILE A 5 -3.88 -1.94 11.42
N GLY A 6 -3.65 -1.94 10.12
CA GLY A 6 -4.54 -1.39 9.10
C GLY A 6 -5.36 -2.44 8.38
N LEU A 7 -6.66 -2.20 8.26
CA LEU A 7 -7.57 -2.94 7.40
C LEU A 7 -7.62 -2.27 6.01
N LYS A 8 -7.21 -2.96 4.97
CA LYS A 8 -7.28 -2.45 3.59
C LYS A 8 -8.68 -2.63 3.02
N LEU A 9 -9.31 -1.51 2.61
CA LEU A 9 -10.59 -1.47 1.90
C LEU A 9 -10.52 -0.52 0.71
N TRP A 10 -11.47 -0.63 -0.20
CA TRP A 10 -11.61 0.27 -1.35
C TRP A 10 -12.77 1.22 -1.11
N SER A 11 -12.69 2.44 -1.61
CA SER A 11 -13.73 3.46 -1.38
C SER A 11 -15.13 3.04 -1.86
N LEU A 12 -15.23 2.07 -2.77
CA LEU A 12 -16.49 1.50 -3.24
C LEU A 12 -17.01 0.33 -2.39
N ASN A 13 -16.28 -0.10 -1.36
CA ASN A 13 -16.65 -1.24 -0.52
C ASN A 13 -17.73 -0.88 0.53
N GLU A 14 -18.88 -0.38 0.09
CA GLU A 14 -20.00 -0.08 0.98
C GLU A 14 -20.48 -1.29 1.78
N ASN A 15 -20.43 -2.47 1.16
CA ASN A 15 -20.80 -3.77 1.76
C ASN A 15 -19.96 -4.13 2.99
N TYR A 16 -18.72 -3.64 3.08
CA TYR A 16 -17.85 -3.90 4.23
C TYR A 16 -17.97 -2.87 5.35
N ILE A 17 -18.78 -1.82 5.22
CA ILE A 17 -18.88 -0.78 6.24
C ILE A 17 -19.35 -1.36 7.59
N ALA A 18 -20.44 -2.13 7.58
CA ALA A 18 -20.96 -2.73 8.82
C ALA A 18 -19.99 -3.77 9.42
N PRO A 19 -19.42 -4.74 8.65
CA PRO A 19 -18.37 -5.61 9.14
C PRO A 19 -17.14 -4.86 9.69
N ALA A 20 -16.72 -3.78 9.04
CA ALA A 20 -15.57 -2.99 9.51
C ALA A 20 -15.84 -2.31 10.87
N ILE A 21 -17.04 -1.79 11.08
CA ILE A 21 -17.46 -1.23 12.38
C ILE A 21 -17.38 -2.31 13.48
N ASP A 22 -17.98 -3.49 13.23
CA ASP A 22 -17.95 -4.61 14.19
C ASP A 22 -16.50 -4.99 14.56
N LEU A 23 -15.63 -5.12 13.56
CA LEU A 23 -14.22 -5.48 13.80
C LEU A 23 -13.46 -4.39 14.55
N PHE A 24 -13.77 -3.12 14.31
CA PHE A 24 -13.16 -1.99 15.03
C PHE A 24 -13.57 -2.00 16.50
N GLU A 25 -14.86 -2.19 16.80
CA GLU A 25 -15.39 -2.29 18.16
C GLU A 25 -14.82 -3.49 18.93
N ARG A 26 -14.41 -4.54 18.21
CA ARG A 26 -13.72 -5.74 18.75
C ARG A 26 -12.20 -5.58 18.80
N GLU A 27 -11.66 -4.41 18.48
CA GLU A 27 -10.22 -4.12 18.50
C GLU A 27 -9.38 -5.08 17.61
N VAL A 28 -9.95 -5.50 16.47
CA VAL A 28 -9.25 -6.37 15.52
C VAL A 28 -8.23 -5.59 14.70
N TYR A 29 -8.52 -4.31 14.42
CA TYR A 29 -7.64 -3.38 13.72
C TYR A 29 -7.71 -1.97 14.33
N ASP A 30 -6.75 -1.09 13.97
CA ASP A 30 -6.62 0.26 14.53
C ASP A 30 -7.07 1.37 13.56
N TYR A 31 -6.98 1.14 12.25
CA TYR A 31 -7.35 2.11 11.21
C TYR A 31 -7.72 1.41 9.90
N ILE A 32 -8.47 2.12 9.04
CA ILE A 32 -8.73 1.68 7.68
C ILE A 32 -7.75 2.37 6.74
N GLU A 33 -7.02 1.57 5.92
CA GLU A 33 -6.34 2.10 4.76
C GLU A 33 -7.27 2.01 3.55
N LEU A 34 -7.78 3.17 3.14
CA LEU A 34 -8.79 3.27 2.10
C LEU A 34 -8.15 3.54 0.73
N TYR A 35 -8.25 2.57 -0.18
CA TYR A 35 -7.87 2.78 -1.58
C TYR A 35 -8.89 3.71 -2.25
N ALA A 36 -8.45 4.89 -2.66
CA ALA A 36 -9.28 5.89 -3.32
C ALA A 36 -9.53 5.50 -4.79
N VAL A 37 -10.61 4.78 -5.05
CA VAL A 37 -10.99 4.41 -6.41
C VAL A 37 -11.29 5.69 -7.21
N PRO A 38 -10.76 5.85 -8.44
CA PRO A 38 -11.06 7.02 -9.26
C PRO A 38 -12.56 7.26 -9.45
N ASN A 39 -12.97 8.52 -9.41
CA ASN A 39 -14.36 8.97 -9.56
C ASN A 39 -15.32 8.41 -8.49
N SER A 40 -14.85 8.15 -7.27
CA SER A 40 -15.68 7.63 -6.17
C SER A 40 -15.93 8.65 -5.04
N LEU A 41 -15.77 9.93 -5.32
CA LEU A 41 -15.96 10.99 -4.29
C LEU A 41 -17.38 11.04 -3.72
N GLU A 42 -18.37 10.50 -4.40
CA GLU A 42 -19.73 10.33 -3.88
C GLU A 42 -19.80 9.39 -2.67
N MET A 43 -18.80 8.52 -2.49
CA MET A 43 -18.70 7.64 -1.32
C MET A 43 -18.08 8.32 -0.09
N LEU A 44 -17.38 9.42 -0.28
CA LEU A 44 -16.66 10.13 0.78
C LEU A 44 -17.57 10.51 1.99
N PRO A 45 -18.83 10.96 1.82
CA PRO A 45 -19.71 11.22 2.96
C PRO A 45 -19.94 10.00 3.86
N LYS A 46 -20.03 8.79 3.30
CA LYS A 46 -20.21 7.54 4.07
C LYS A 46 -18.98 7.26 4.93
N TRP A 47 -17.79 7.34 4.36
CA TRP A 47 -16.53 7.14 5.09
C TRP A 47 -16.32 8.22 6.17
N LYS A 48 -16.73 9.46 5.91
CA LYS A 48 -16.72 10.54 6.92
C LYS A 48 -17.65 10.23 8.10
N THR A 49 -18.77 9.60 7.86
CA THR A 49 -19.67 9.14 8.93
C THR A 49 -18.95 8.15 9.85
N LEU A 50 -18.26 7.15 9.29
CA LEU A 50 -17.47 6.21 10.10
C LEU A 50 -16.39 6.91 10.91
N ALA A 51 -15.63 7.81 10.28
CA ALA A 51 -14.59 8.57 10.96
C ALA A 51 -15.17 9.38 12.15
N LYS A 52 -16.30 10.01 11.95
CA LYS A 52 -16.91 10.92 12.95
C LYS A 52 -17.66 10.16 14.05
N GLU A 53 -18.50 9.19 13.70
CA GLU A 53 -19.40 8.51 14.63
C GLU A 53 -18.71 7.38 15.39
N HIS A 54 -17.90 6.57 14.70
CA HIS A 54 -17.18 5.44 15.30
C HIS A 54 -15.73 5.76 15.68
N LYS A 55 -15.23 6.99 15.38
CA LYS A 55 -13.83 7.39 15.66
C LYS A 55 -12.78 6.56 14.94
N ILE A 56 -13.17 5.87 13.87
CA ILE A 56 -12.25 5.09 13.04
C ILE A 56 -11.29 6.06 12.36
N LYS A 57 -9.99 5.77 12.47
CA LYS A 57 -8.94 6.51 11.77
C LYS A 57 -8.76 5.98 10.36
N PHE A 58 -8.32 6.86 9.47
CA PHE A 58 -8.11 6.53 8.07
C PHE A 58 -6.68 6.82 7.64
N ALA A 59 -6.17 6.00 6.75
CA ALA A 59 -5.07 6.30 5.85
C ALA A 59 -5.61 6.19 4.42
N ILE A 60 -4.94 6.81 3.47
CA ILE A 60 -5.38 6.79 2.07
C ILE A 60 -4.33 6.11 1.20
N HIS A 61 -4.78 5.17 0.37
CA HIS A 61 -3.97 4.64 -0.70
C HIS A 61 -4.43 5.22 -2.04
N ALA A 62 -3.52 5.86 -2.76
CA ALA A 62 -3.82 6.43 -4.07
C ALA A 62 -4.07 5.35 -5.12
N PRO A 63 -4.79 5.64 -6.21
CA PRO A 63 -4.91 4.73 -7.34
C PRO A 63 -3.53 4.30 -7.86
N HIS A 64 -3.41 3.05 -8.29
CA HIS A 64 -2.22 2.56 -8.97
C HIS A 64 -2.40 2.57 -10.50
N PHE A 65 -1.39 2.09 -11.24
CA PHE A 65 -1.35 2.17 -12.70
C PHE A 65 -2.57 1.53 -13.39
N SER A 66 -3.10 0.42 -12.85
CA SER A 66 -4.27 -0.25 -13.44
C SER A 66 -5.55 0.58 -13.29
N SER A 67 -5.60 1.48 -12.32
CA SER A 67 -6.67 2.46 -12.13
C SER A 67 -6.32 3.85 -12.73
N GLY A 68 -5.26 3.94 -13.53
CA GLY A 68 -4.93 5.10 -14.34
C GLY A 68 -3.78 5.97 -13.86
N LEU A 69 -3.41 5.97 -12.57
CA LEU A 69 -2.35 6.82 -12.04
C LEU A 69 -0.96 6.23 -12.37
N ASP A 70 -0.17 6.96 -13.13
CA ASP A 70 1.16 6.55 -13.54
C ASP A 70 2.07 7.77 -13.73
N PHE A 71 2.84 8.09 -12.71
CA PHE A 71 3.75 9.24 -12.71
C PHE A 71 4.92 9.11 -13.69
N SER A 72 5.24 7.91 -14.14
CA SER A 72 6.37 7.68 -15.05
C SER A 72 6.09 8.08 -16.51
N ASN A 73 4.81 8.35 -16.83
CA ASN A 73 4.35 8.66 -18.18
C ASN A 73 4.04 10.15 -18.35
N PRO A 74 4.80 10.90 -19.16
CA PRO A 74 4.58 12.35 -19.35
C PRO A 74 3.23 12.67 -19.97
N ASN A 75 2.66 11.78 -20.77
CA ASN A 75 1.37 11.99 -21.44
C ASN A 75 0.19 11.90 -20.46
N LYS A 76 0.41 11.35 -19.25
CA LYS A 76 -0.61 11.24 -18.20
C LYS A 76 -0.62 12.39 -17.21
N LEU A 77 0.27 13.37 -17.31
CA LEU A 77 0.41 14.45 -16.32
C LEU A 77 -0.94 15.06 -15.90
N LYS A 78 -1.75 15.52 -16.87
CA LYS A 78 -3.04 16.15 -16.56
C LYS A 78 -3.99 15.19 -15.83
N HIS A 79 -4.06 13.95 -16.26
CA HIS A 79 -4.87 12.91 -15.64
C HIS A 79 -4.36 12.55 -14.24
N ASN A 80 -3.04 12.41 -14.07
CA ASN A 80 -2.43 12.13 -12.78
C ASN A 80 -2.73 13.25 -11.76
N LEU A 81 -2.62 14.51 -12.15
CA LEU A 81 -2.94 15.63 -11.25
C LEU A 81 -4.42 15.63 -10.84
N MET A 82 -5.33 15.31 -11.74
CA MET A 82 -6.77 15.17 -11.43
C MET A 82 -6.99 14.06 -10.38
N LEU A 83 -6.37 12.88 -10.55
CA LEU A 83 -6.47 11.79 -9.57
C LEU A 83 -5.83 12.17 -8.23
N CYS A 84 -4.71 12.90 -8.26
CA CYS A 84 -4.09 13.41 -7.02
C CYS A 84 -5.00 14.40 -6.28
N ASP A 85 -5.77 15.20 -6.97
CA ASP A 85 -6.75 16.11 -6.34
C ASP A 85 -7.90 15.32 -5.67
N GLU A 86 -8.38 14.23 -6.27
CA GLU A 86 -9.34 13.33 -5.62
C GLU A 86 -8.75 12.69 -4.35
N VAL A 87 -7.54 12.14 -4.45
CA VAL A 87 -6.81 11.56 -3.31
C VAL A 87 -6.63 12.58 -2.18
N LYS A 88 -6.26 13.81 -2.53
CA LYS A 88 -6.11 14.91 -1.57
C LYS A 88 -7.43 15.25 -0.87
N ARG A 89 -8.55 15.19 -1.59
CA ARG A 89 -9.88 15.39 -0.97
C ARG A 89 -10.17 14.28 0.04
N TYR A 90 -9.98 13.00 -0.30
CA TYR A 90 -10.10 11.90 0.65
C TYR A 90 -9.20 12.10 1.86
N SER A 91 -7.93 12.42 1.64
CA SER A 91 -6.94 12.61 2.70
C SER A 91 -7.33 13.74 3.66
N ASN A 92 -7.73 14.90 3.13
CA ASN A 92 -8.10 16.05 3.94
C ASN A 92 -9.41 15.84 4.70
N GLU A 93 -10.44 15.32 4.02
CA GLU A 93 -11.78 15.17 4.59
C GLU A 93 -11.88 14.03 5.62
N LEU A 94 -10.98 13.04 5.54
CA LEU A 94 -10.86 11.94 6.51
C LEU A 94 -9.73 12.16 7.53
N GLU A 95 -9.05 13.31 7.49
CA GLU A 95 -7.90 13.62 8.35
C GLU A 95 -6.87 12.48 8.35
N ALA A 96 -6.48 12.01 7.14
CA ALA A 96 -5.72 10.80 6.97
C ALA A 96 -4.39 10.81 7.73
N LEU A 97 -4.09 9.69 8.40
CA LEU A 97 -2.83 9.46 9.12
C LEU A 97 -1.62 9.57 8.19
N TYR A 98 -1.80 9.09 6.96
CA TYR A 98 -0.84 9.16 5.86
C TYR A 98 -1.54 8.91 4.52
N THR A 99 -0.82 9.14 3.43
CA THR A 99 -1.25 8.80 2.08
C THR A 99 -0.13 8.04 1.38
N VAL A 100 -0.44 6.95 0.66
CA VAL A 100 0.54 6.14 -0.08
C VAL A 100 0.34 6.34 -1.58
N PHE A 101 1.44 6.46 -2.32
CA PHE A 101 1.48 6.51 -3.78
C PHE A 101 2.45 5.48 -4.35
N HIS A 102 2.17 5.02 -5.56
CA HIS A 102 3.08 4.23 -6.40
C HIS A 102 3.81 5.13 -7.40
N PRO A 103 5.09 4.84 -7.73
CA PRO A 103 5.85 5.71 -8.64
C PRO A 103 5.49 5.60 -10.12
N GLY A 104 4.93 4.48 -10.57
CA GLY A 104 4.53 4.25 -11.97
C GLY A 104 5.19 3.02 -12.60
N ILE A 105 4.88 2.78 -13.87
CA ILE A 105 5.36 1.62 -14.65
C ILE A 105 5.75 2.01 -16.07
N GLY A 106 6.72 1.29 -16.65
CA GLY A 106 7.08 1.34 -18.09
C GLY A 106 7.68 2.65 -18.60
N GLY A 107 7.68 3.70 -17.77
CA GLY A 107 8.21 5.01 -18.14
C GLY A 107 9.58 5.30 -17.54
N SER A 108 9.83 6.55 -17.11
CA SER A 108 11.11 6.93 -16.55
C SER A 108 11.06 7.40 -15.10
N LEU A 109 12.09 7.05 -14.34
CA LEU A 109 12.27 7.52 -12.95
C LEU A 109 12.32 9.05 -12.85
N ASN A 110 12.99 9.72 -13.81
CA ASN A 110 13.07 11.19 -13.82
C ASN A 110 11.69 11.83 -13.98
N GLU A 111 10.84 11.25 -14.81
CA GLU A 111 9.47 11.74 -15.01
C GLU A 111 8.62 11.48 -13.77
N SER A 112 8.73 10.30 -13.14
CA SER A 112 8.06 10.02 -11.88
C SER A 112 8.40 11.08 -10.83
N ILE A 113 9.70 11.32 -10.58
CA ILE A 113 10.16 12.34 -9.63
C ILE A 113 9.63 13.73 -10.00
N ARG A 114 9.69 14.11 -11.29
CA ARG A 114 9.20 15.40 -11.76
C ARG A 114 7.71 15.60 -11.45
N GLN A 115 6.88 14.61 -11.76
CA GLN A 115 5.44 14.69 -11.52
C GLN A 115 5.09 14.65 -10.03
N MET A 116 5.77 13.80 -9.23
CA MET A 116 5.56 13.74 -7.79
C MET A 116 5.86 15.06 -7.08
N LYS A 117 6.92 15.78 -7.50
CA LYS A 117 7.22 17.13 -7.00
C LYS A 117 6.10 18.14 -7.27
N MET A 118 5.17 17.85 -8.18
CA MET A 118 4.00 18.69 -8.46
C MET A 118 2.81 18.36 -7.55
N VAL A 119 2.82 17.24 -6.84
CA VAL A 119 1.79 16.87 -5.85
C VAL A 119 2.03 17.68 -4.57
N GLN A 120 1.60 18.95 -4.59
CA GLN A 120 1.83 19.90 -3.51
C GLN A 120 0.78 19.80 -2.40
N ASN A 121 1.16 20.19 -1.19
CA ASN A 121 0.28 20.29 -0.02
C ASN A 121 -0.38 18.97 0.40
N LEU A 122 0.29 17.85 0.16
CA LEU A 122 -0.08 16.54 0.65
C LEU A 122 1.18 15.85 1.18
N LYS A 123 1.17 15.46 2.46
CA LYS A 123 2.19 14.55 3.00
C LYS A 123 1.88 13.14 2.52
N PHE A 124 2.84 12.50 1.86
CA PHE A 124 2.66 11.14 1.36
C PHE A 124 3.92 10.28 1.51
N ALA A 125 3.70 9.00 1.50
CA ALA A 125 4.74 7.99 1.42
C ALA A 125 4.77 7.37 0.02
N MET A 126 5.97 7.06 -0.46
CA MET A 126 6.17 6.31 -1.68
C MET A 126 6.38 4.85 -1.36
N GLU A 127 5.65 3.98 -2.04
CA GLU A 127 5.75 2.54 -1.88
C GLU A 127 6.71 1.92 -2.89
N ASN A 128 7.56 0.97 -2.43
CA ASN A 128 8.36 0.15 -3.35
C ASN A 128 7.48 -0.82 -4.12
N LYS A 129 7.92 -1.21 -5.32
CA LYS A 129 7.14 -2.06 -6.23
C LYS A 129 7.83 -3.41 -6.49
N PRO A 130 7.09 -4.45 -6.90
CA PRO A 130 7.69 -5.61 -7.54
C PRO A 130 8.43 -5.15 -8.81
N TYR A 131 9.41 -5.91 -9.27
CA TYR A 131 10.23 -5.49 -10.42
C TYR A 131 9.44 -5.45 -11.71
N ILE A 132 8.50 -6.38 -11.86
CA ILE A 132 7.61 -6.51 -13.01
C ILE A 132 6.15 -6.64 -12.56
N VAL A 133 5.25 -6.22 -13.43
CA VAL A 133 3.80 -6.49 -13.31
C VAL A 133 3.28 -7.04 -14.64
N PRO A 134 2.30 -7.97 -14.60
CA PRO A 134 1.70 -8.49 -15.81
C PRO A 134 0.90 -7.40 -16.54
N MET A 135 1.00 -7.38 -17.86
CA MET A 135 0.18 -6.61 -18.77
C MET A 135 -0.54 -7.59 -19.71
N ASN A 136 -1.56 -7.15 -20.45
CA ASN A 136 -2.41 -8.03 -21.27
C ASN A 136 -1.65 -9.06 -22.14
N SER A 137 -0.50 -8.71 -22.70
CA SER A 137 0.30 -9.59 -23.56
C SER A 137 1.82 -9.51 -23.31
N SER A 138 2.24 -8.85 -22.24
CA SER A 138 3.63 -8.61 -21.90
C SER A 138 3.79 -8.35 -20.42
N GLU A 139 5.01 -8.02 -19.99
CA GLU A 139 5.30 -7.51 -18.65
C GLU A 139 5.76 -6.06 -18.74
N ALA A 140 5.49 -5.26 -17.73
CA ALA A 140 6.04 -3.91 -17.59
C ALA A 140 6.95 -3.83 -16.37
N PHE A 141 8.06 -3.12 -16.50
CA PHE A 141 8.96 -2.82 -15.40
C PHE A 141 8.37 -1.72 -14.52
N CYS A 142 8.43 -1.91 -13.20
CA CYS A 142 7.97 -0.92 -12.25
C CYS A 142 9.08 0.09 -11.90
N ILE A 143 8.71 1.35 -11.80
CA ILE A 143 9.57 2.37 -11.18
C ILE A 143 9.51 2.16 -9.66
N GLY A 144 10.66 2.34 -8.98
CA GLY A 144 10.75 2.12 -7.53
C GLY A 144 10.81 0.65 -7.11
N ALA A 145 11.20 -0.24 -8.03
CA ALA A 145 11.41 -1.65 -7.74
C ALA A 145 12.78 -1.96 -7.14
N ASP A 146 13.78 -1.13 -7.42
CA ASP A 146 15.14 -1.32 -6.89
C ASP A 146 15.47 -0.27 -5.82
N PHE A 147 16.46 -0.63 -4.98
CA PHE A 147 16.90 0.21 -3.86
C PHE A 147 17.29 1.63 -4.29
N ASN A 148 18.03 1.76 -5.40
CA ASN A 148 18.55 3.05 -5.82
C ASN A 148 17.43 3.97 -6.33
N SER A 149 16.47 3.42 -7.04
CA SER A 149 15.31 4.17 -7.52
C SER A 149 14.44 4.66 -6.36
N ILE A 150 14.16 3.84 -5.36
CA ILE A 150 13.43 4.27 -4.14
C ILE A 150 14.24 5.30 -3.38
N ALA A 151 15.51 5.04 -3.07
CA ALA A 151 16.35 5.98 -2.33
C ALA A 151 16.39 7.37 -3.01
N ARG A 152 16.51 7.39 -4.34
CA ARG A 152 16.51 8.61 -5.13
C ARG A 152 15.14 9.33 -5.10
N ILE A 153 14.03 8.59 -5.16
CA ILE A 153 12.68 9.18 -5.03
C ILE A 153 12.55 9.86 -3.67
N LEU A 154 12.90 9.16 -2.59
CA LEU A 154 12.77 9.68 -1.22
C LEU A 154 13.62 10.96 -1.03
N ASP A 155 14.85 10.96 -1.53
CA ASP A 155 15.77 12.11 -1.44
C ASP A 155 15.28 13.31 -2.26
N GLU A 156 14.96 13.10 -3.55
CA GLU A 156 14.64 14.19 -4.46
C GLU A 156 13.21 14.75 -4.30
N VAL A 157 12.24 13.91 -3.90
CA VAL A 157 10.85 14.33 -3.68
C VAL A 157 10.64 14.82 -2.24
N GLY A 158 11.40 14.29 -1.28
CA GLY A 158 11.24 14.59 0.14
C GLY A 158 9.99 13.99 0.76
N CYS A 159 9.59 12.78 0.30
CA CYS A 159 8.45 12.05 0.81
C CYS A 159 8.86 10.96 1.81
N GLU A 160 7.89 10.44 2.57
CA GLU A 160 8.09 9.28 3.46
C GLU A 160 8.18 7.98 2.66
N PHE A 161 8.53 6.89 3.33
CA PHE A 161 8.63 5.57 2.71
C PHE A 161 7.58 4.60 3.27
N CYS A 162 6.87 3.93 2.37
CA CYS A 162 6.06 2.76 2.63
C CYS A 162 6.80 1.53 2.10
N LEU A 163 7.22 0.63 2.99
CA LEU A 163 7.88 -0.63 2.62
C LEU A 163 6.84 -1.73 2.53
N ASP A 164 6.52 -2.14 1.32
CA ASP A 164 5.78 -3.38 1.06
C ASP A 164 6.75 -4.56 1.00
N ALA A 165 6.55 -5.53 1.91
CA ALA A 165 7.42 -6.69 2.06
C ALA A 165 7.23 -7.72 0.93
N GLY A 166 6.00 -7.92 0.45
CA GLY A 166 5.68 -8.79 -0.69
C GLY A 166 6.30 -8.27 -1.98
N HIS A 167 6.12 -6.97 -2.25
CA HIS A 167 6.77 -6.30 -3.38
C HIS A 167 8.31 -6.40 -3.33
N ALA A 168 8.89 -6.20 -2.14
CA ALA A 168 10.34 -6.29 -1.96
C ALA A 168 10.85 -7.72 -2.24
N LEU A 169 10.13 -8.73 -1.76
CA LEU A 169 10.44 -10.14 -2.02
C LEU A 169 10.40 -10.44 -3.53
N CYS A 170 9.30 -10.10 -4.20
CA CYS A 170 9.14 -10.30 -5.65
C CYS A 170 10.25 -9.59 -6.45
N SER A 171 10.59 -8.37 -6.05
CA SER A 171 11.68 -7.61 -6.69
C SER A 171 13.04 -8.25 -6.47
N ALA A 172 13.34 -8.74 -5.26
CA ALA A 172 14.58 -9.45 -4.97
C ALA A 172 14.72 -10.72 -5.81
N ASN A 173 13.68 -11.54 -5.89
CA ASN A 173 13.64 -12.75 -6.68
C ASN A 173 13.86 -12.50 -8.18
N TYR A 174 13.27 -11.43 -8.71
CA TYR A 174 13.50 -11.05 -10.10
C TYR A 174 14.97 -10.68 -10.35
N GLN A 175 15.60 -10.00 -9.40
CA GLN A 175 17.00 -9.57 -9.48
C GLN A 175 18.00 -10.67 -9.10
N GLY A 176 17.56 -11.86 -8.66
CA GLY A 176 18.43 -12.93 -8.16
C GLY A 176 19.11 -12.61 -6.84
N LEU A 177 18.47 -11.76 -6.00
CA LEU A 177 18.95 -11.39 -4.68
C LEU A 177 18.27 -12.23 -3.59
N ASN A 178 18.87 -12.29 -2.39
CA ASN A 178 18.20 -12.87 -1.23
C ASN A 178 17.06 -11.96 -0.76
N PRO A 179 15.79 -12.43 -0.71
CA PRO A 179 14.65 -11.59 -0.39
C PRO A 179 14.72 -10.93 0.98
N TYR A 180 15.11 -11.68 2.00
CA TYR A 180 15.16 -11.17 3.38
C TYR A 180 16.30 -10.13 3.58
N GLU A 181 17.44 -10.36 2.93
CA GLU A 181 18.53 -9.35 2.94
C GLU A 181 18.10 -8.08 2.20
N TYR A 182 17.32 -8.24 1.13
CA TYR A 182 16.80 -7.11 0.37
C TYR A 182 15.75 -6.31 1.16
N ILE A 183 14.81 -6.97 1.84
CA ILE A 183 13.87 -6.34 2.78
C ILE A 183 14.64 -5.58 3.86
N ALA A 184 15.63 -6.22 4.49
CA ALA A 184 16.46 -5.58 5.51
C ALA A 184 17.25 -4.36 4.96
N LYS A 185 17.69 -4.42 3.69
CA LYS A 185 18.35 -3.30 3.01
C LYS A 185 17.38 -2.14 2.78
N LEU A 186 16.17 -2.40 2.27
CA LEU A 186 15.15 -1.37 2.08
C LEU A 186 14.72 -0.76 3.42
N ASN A 187 14.62 -1.54 4.48
CA ASN A 187 14.26 -1.04 5.81
C ASN A 187 15.27 0.01 6.35
N LYS A 188 16.52 0.06 5.85
CA LYS A 188 17.50 1.11 6.20
C LYS A 188 17.11 2.49 5.66
N LEU A 189 16.15 2.57 4.72
CA LEU A 189 15.58 3.82 4.23
C LEU A 189 14.54 4.42 5.19
N ASN A 190 14.41 3.85 6.40
CA ASN A 190 13.58 4.34 7.49
C ASN A 190 12.07 4.45 7.15
N PRO A 191 11.43 3.36 6.72
CA PRO A 191 10.00 3.36 6.41
C PRO A 191 9.18 3.73 7.65
N LYS A 192 8.09 4.46 7.42
CA LYS A 192 7.08 4.81 8.45
C LYS A 192 5.90 3.87 8.41
N ILE A 193 5.66 3.26 7.27
CA ILE A 193 4.51 2.44 6.95
C ILE A 193 5.03 1.13 6.38
N TYR A 194 4.35 0.05 6.72
CA TYR A 194 4.57 -1.27 6.16
C TYR A 194 3.28 -1.80 5.54
N HIS A 195 3.42 -2.43 4.37
CA HIS A 195 2.40 -3.30 3.80
C HIS A 195 2.89 -4.74 3.87
N ILE A 196 1.97 -5.67 4.16
CA ILE A 196 2.30 -7.08 4.31
C ILE A 196 1.18 -7.96 3.76
N SER A 197 1.58 -8.95 2.99
CA SER A 197 0.78 -10.08 2.50
C SER A 197 1.64 -11.33 2.46
N ASP A 198 1.06 -12.50 2.20
CA ASP A 198 1.82 -13.71 1.91
C ASP A 198 1.97 -13.93 0.41
N ASN A 199 2.88 -14.81 0.02
CA ASN A 199 3.16 -15.19 -1.37
C ASN A 199 4.00 -16.49 -1.39
N ASP A 200 4.23 -17.07 -2.57
CA ASP A 200 5.34 -18.01 -2.74
C ASP A 200 6.67 -17.28 -2.51
N GLU A 201 7.54 -17.86 -1.67
CA GLU A 201 8.85 -17.27 -1.33
C GLU A 201 9.73 -17.00 -2.57
N ASN A 202 9.54 -17.76 -3.65
CA ASN A 202 10.27 -17.61 -4.89
C ASN A 202 9.53 -16.81 -5.97
N ALA A 203 8.35 -16.28 -5.66
CA ALA A 203 7.53 -15.54 -6.60
C ALA A 203 8.24 -14.27 -7.11
N LYS A 204 8.03 -13.96 -8.37
CA LYS A 204 8.43 -12.68 -9.01
C LYS A 204 7.25 -11.75 -9.23
N LEU A 205 6.04 -12.26 -9.06
CA LEU A 205 4.78 -11.53 -9.17
C LEU A 205 4.10 -11.54 -7.81
N ASP A 206 3.49 -10.43 -7.48
CA ASP A 206 2.76 -10.27 -6.24
C ASP A 206 1.36 -10.90 -6.35
N ALA A 207 0.93 -11.63 -5.30
CA ALA A 207 -0.34 -12.37 -5.26
C ALA A 207 -1.25 -11.98 -4.10
N HIS A 208 -0.76 -11.20 -3.11
CA HIS A 208 -1.54 -10.80 -1.94
C HIS A 208 -2.28 -11.96 -1.24
N MET A 209 -1.61 -13.11 -1.08
CA MET A 209 -2.18 -14.31 -0.46
C MET A 209 -2.47 -14.07 1.03
N HIS A 210 -3.41 -14.84 1.59
CA HIS A 210 -3.64 -14.89 3.03
C HIS A 210 -2.43 -15.45 3.77
N PHE A 211 -2.26 -15.02 5.01
CA PHE A 211 -1.13 -15.47 5.82
C PHE A 211 -1.19 -16.98 6.09
N GLY A 212 -0.15 -17.68 5.71
CA GLY A 212 -0.03 -19.14 5.81
C GLY A 212 -0.48 -19.91 4.58
N ASP A 213 -1.05 -19.25 3.57
CA ASP A 213 -1.35 -19.86 2.27
C ASP A 213 -0.16 -19.83 1.32
N GLY A 214 0.79 -18.93 1.56
CA GLY A 214 2.07 -18.85 0.88
C GLY A 214 3.17 -19.62 1.58
N SER A 215 4.41 -19.26 1.28
CA SER A 215 5.60 -19.89 1.87
C SER A 215 6.61 -18.89 2.44
N ILE A 216 6.24 -17.62 2.54
CA ILE A 216 7.11 -16.58 3.13
C ILE A 216 7.27 -16.85 4.64
N ASP A 217 8.51 -16.82 5.15
CA ASP A 217 8.75 -16.76 6.60
C ASP A 217 8.35 -15.37 7.14
N LEU A 218 7.03 -15.18 7.33
CA LEU A 218 6.45 -13.93 7.83
C LEU A 218 6.99 -13.54 9.20
N ALA A 219 7.28 -14.49 10.07
CA ALA A 219 7.90 -14.21 11.35
C ALA A 219 9.31 -13.63 11.20
N ARG A 220 10.08 -14.10 10.21
CA ARG A 220 11.37 -13.51 9.84
C ARG A 220 11.19 -12.11 9.26
N VAL A 221 10.22 -11.92 8.37
CA VAL A 221 9.89 -10.58 7.83
C VAL A 221 9.61 -9.60 8.97
N LEU A 222 8.70 -9.92 9.89
CA LEU A 222 8.35 -9.05 11.02
C LEU A 222 9.58 -8.69 11.87
N ARG A 223 10.50 -9.62 12.08
CA ARG A 223 11.76 -9.33 12.81
C ARG A 223 12.69 -8.36 12.08
N LEU A 224 12.57 -8.24 10.76
CA LEU A 224 13.34 -7.31 9.94
C LEU A 224 12.73 -5.90 9.90
N LEU A 225 11.40 -5.80 10.01
CA LEU A 225 10.70 -4.51 9.99
C LEU A 225 10.97 -3.76 11.29
N ARG A 226 11.55 -2.57 11.22
CA ARG A 226 11.92 -1.77 12.40
C ARG A 226 11.73 -0.28 12.13
N GLY A 227 11.13 0.41 13.07
CA GLY A 227 11.03 1.87 13.07
C GLY A 227 9.74 2.45 12.50
N GLY A 228 8.91 1.65 11.81
CA GLY A 228 7.59 2.07 11.36
C GLY A 228 6.54 2.10 12.47
N GLU A 229 5.46 2.84 12.24
CA GLU A 229 4.34 2.96 13.18
C GLU A 229 3.10 2.19 12.68
N PHE A 230 2.92 2.10 11.37
CA PHE A 230 1.72 1.57 10.72
C PHE A 230 2.06 0.29 9.94
N LEU A 231 1.16 -0.69 10.02
CA LEU A 231 1.25 -1.92 9.24
C LEU A 231 -0.13 -2.27 8.69
N ALA A 232 -0.30 -2.14 7.36
CA ALA A 232 -1.53 -2.55 6.68
C ALA A 232 -1.42 -3.99 6.18
N ILE A 233 -2.46 -4.78 6.44
CA ILE A 233 -2.63 -6.13 5.90
C ILE A 233 -3.29 -6.00 4.53
N GLU A 234 -2.58 -6.39 3.48
CA GLU A 234 -3.00 -6.27 2.09
C GLU A 234 -3.34 -7.62 1.45
N THR A 235 -3.99 -8.50 2.18
CA THR A 235 -4.49 -9.76 1.66
C THR A 235 -5.77 -9.58 0.84
N ILE A 236 -6.03 -10.51 -0.08
CA ILE A 236 -7.28 -10.56 -0.86
C ILE A 236 -8.49 -10.64 0.07
N LYS A 237 -9.70 -10.48 -0.47
CA LYS A 237 -10.95 -10.66 0.26
C LYS A 237 -11.75 -11.80 -0.36
N ASP A 238 -12.01 -12.85 0.42
CA ASP A 238 -12.68 -14.07 -0.03
C ASP A 238 -14.18 -13.89 -0.17
N SER A 239 -14.78 -13.09 0.69
CA SER A 239 -16.22 -12.84 0.73
C SER A 239 -16.53 -11.39 0.39
N LYS A 240 -17.67 -11.16 -0.24
CA LYS A 240 -18.22 -9.80 -0.43
C LYS A 240 -19.11 -9.34 0.72
N ASP A 241 -19.41 -10.24 1.68
CA ASP A 241 -20.43 -9.99 2.71
C ASP A 241 -19.85 -9.86 4.12
N ASN A 242 -18.61 -10.34 4.35
CA ASN A 242 -17.95 -10.31 5.64
C ASN A 242 -16.43 -10.08 5.49
N LEU A 243 -15.73 -9.95 6.61
CA LEU A 243 -14.28 -9.78 6.73
C LEU A 243 -13.68 -10.87 7.63
N ASP A 244 -14.22 -12.10 7.56
CA ASP A 244 -13.76 -13.22 8.39
C ASP A 244 -12.33 -13.63 8.03
N ASP A 245 -11.96 -13.53 6.76
CA ASP A 245 -10.60 -13.67 6.24
C ASP A 245 -9.61 -12.73 6.94
N PHE A 246 -9.98 -11.46 7.11
CA PHE A 246 -9.14 -10.48 7.80
C PHE A 246 -8.95 -10.82 9.29
N ILE A 247 -9.97 -11.39 9.95
CA ILE A 247 -9.83 -11.86 11.34
C ILE A 247 -8.79 -12.96 11.42
N ILE A 248 -8.80 -13.91 10.47
CA ILE A 248 -7.84 -15.02 10.40
C ILE A 248 -6.43 -14.46 10.22
N ASP A 249 -6.23 -13.57 9.25
CA ASP A 249 -4.94 -12.94 8.98
C ASP A 249 -4.43 -12.13 10.18
N SER A 250 -5.29 -11.31 10.81
CA SER A 250 -4.92 -10.53 12.00
C SER A 250 -4.50 -11.43 13.16
N ASN A 251 -5.21 -12.54 13.39
CA ASN A 251 -4.86 -13.50 14.44
C ASN A 251 -3.55 -14.24 14.13
N TYR A 252 -3.34 -14.62 12.86
CA TYR A 252 -2.07 -15.21 12.42
C TYR A 252 -0.91 -14.26 12.70
N LEU A 253 -1.03 -13.02 12.28
CA LEU A 253 0.00 -11.99 12.50
C LEU A 253 0.32 -11.81 13.99
N LYS A 254 -0.70 -11.76 14.85
CA LYS A 254 -0.54 -11.67 16.31
C LYS A 254 0.18 -12.91 16.90
N SER A 255 -0.02 -14.09 16.33
CA SER A 255 0.56 -15.33 16.82
C SER A 255 2.07 -15.48 16.56
N ILE A 256 2.57 -14.81 15.52
CA ILE A 256 3.98 -14.87 15.07
C ILE A 256 4.82 -13.64 15.48
N SER A 257 4.25 -12.72 16.27
CA SER A 257 4.83 -11.42 16.64
C SER A 257 5.62 -11.44 17.92
#